data_c844d8731eea4eb0113e12cd5032889b
#
_entry.id   c844d8731eea4eb0113e12cd5032889b
#
_cell.length_a   1.000
_cell.length_b   1.000
_cell.length_c   1.000
_cell.angle_alpha   90.00
_cell.angle_beta   90.00
_cell.angle_gamma   90.00
#
_symmetry.space_group_name_H-M   'P 1'
#
loop_
_entity.id
_entity.type
_entity.pdbx_description
1 polymer ?
#
loop_
_entity_poly.entity_id
_entity_poly.type
_entity_poly.pdbx_seq_one_letter_code
_entity_poly.pdbx_strand_id
1 'polypeptide(L)'
;MKFLTQTLKKLDFGKIIFLSTLCTTTVFAQDVPVEPEMFKGDIAWMMTATLLVTFMAVPGLALFYGGLVRTKNMLSMLMQVTTVFSLIVVLWAIYGYSLALTEGNPIIGGLSQLFLAGTSAEATAGTFTDGIVLPETILIAFQSTFAGLTCALIVGSMAERAKFAGVLI
;
A
#
# COMPACT_ATOMS: atom_id res chain seq x y z
N MET A 1 22.09 -26.01 40.00
CA MET A 1 23.09 -25.25 39.20
C MET A 1 24.34 -26.07 38.86
N LYS A 2 24.81 -27.02 39.67
CA LYS A 2 25.99 -27.88 39.39
C LYS A 2 25.76 -28.95 38.31
N PHE A 3 24.51 -29.36 38.04
CA PHE A 3 24.19 -30.41 37.06
C PHE A 3 24.27 -29.91 35.60
N LEU A 4 23.87 -28.67 35.36
CA LEU A 4 23.93 -28.05 34.02
C LEU A 4 25.36 -27.76 33.57
N THR A 5 26.27 -27.43 34.49
CA THR A 5 27.67 -27.13 34.18
C THR A 5 28.50 -28.38 33.88
N GLN A 6 28.09 -29.57 34.38
CA GLN A 6 28.76 -30.83 34.07
C GLN A 6 28.35 -31.39 32.69
N THR A 7 27.14 -31.11 32.24
CA THR A 7 26.65 -31.57 30.92
C THR A 7 27.29 -30.75 29.76
N LEU A 8 27.53 -29.47 30.00
CA LEU A 8 28.17 -28.59 29.02
C LEU A 8 29.67 -28.86 28.82
N LYS A 9 30.36 -29.46 29.85
CA LYS A 9 31.78 -29.79 29.74
C LYS A 9 32.05 -31.08 28.95
N LYS A 10 31.03 -31.89 28.64
CA LYS A 10 31.14 -33.11 27.83
C LYS A 10 30.75 -32.96 26.37
N LEU A 11 30.31 -31.78 25.94
CA LEU A 11 30.12 -31.52 24.52
C LEU A 11 31.45 -31.11 23.91
N ASP A 12 32.09 -32.07 23.23
CA ASP A 12 33.25 -31.80 22.40
C ASP A 12 32.96 -30.66 21.46
N PHE A 13 33.84 -29.64 21.48
CA PHE A 13 33.72 -28.45 20.62
C PHE A 13 33.55 -28.84 19.14
N GLY A 14 34.16 -29.98 18.74
CA GLY A 14 33.97 -30.56 17.40
C GLY A 14 32.54 -31.02 17.10
N LYS A 15 31.81 -31.53 18.10
CA LYS A 15 30.41 -31.95 17.92
C LYS A 15 29.45 -30.77 17.81
N ILE A 16 29.76 -29.69 18.52
CA ILE A 16 28.99 -28.42 18.39
C ILE A 16 29.16 -27.83 17.03
N ILE A 17 30.39 -27.79 16.50
CA ILE A 17 30.68 -27.31 15.14
C ILE A 17 30.02 -28.23 14.11
N PHE A 18 30.10 -29.55 14.28
CA PHE A 18 29.45 -30.49 13.37
C PHE A 18 27.93 -30.36 13.36
N LEU A 19 27.33 -30.17 14.54
CA LEU A 19 25.88 -29.96 14.66
C LEU A 19 25.44 -28.61 14.11
N SER A 20 26.22 -27.54 14.26
CA SER A 20 25.96 -26.25 13.67
C SER A 20 26.12 -26.26 12.14
N THR A 21 27.10 -27.02 11.63
CA THR A 21 27.29 -27.20 10.17
C THR A 21 26.16 -28.05 9.56
N LEU A 22 25.59 -29.00 10.30
CA LEU A 22 24.45 -29.79 9.86
C LEU A 22 23.14 -28.97 9.85
N CYS A 23 23.04 -27.97 10.75
CA CYS A 23 21.90 -27.04 10.79
C CYS A 23 21.99 -25.95 9.71
N THR A 24 23.16 -25.76 9.09
CA THR A 24 23.36 -24.84 7.95
C THR A 24 23.26 -25.54 6.60
N THR A 25 22.77 -26.78 6.53
CA THR A 25 22.16 -27.22 5.28
C THR A 25 20.99 -26.27 5.05
N THR A 26 21.30 -25.16 4.42
CA THR A 26 20.35 -24.27 3.80
C THR A 26 19.35 -25.17 3.10
N VAL A 27 18.12 -25.18 3.60
CA VAL A 27 16.98 -25.52 2.78
C VAL A 27 17.04 -24.48 1.66
N PHE A 28 17.72 -24.82 0.56
CA PHE A 28 17.44 -24.19 -0.70
C PHE A 28 15.99 -24.56 -0.94
N ALA A 29 15.08 -23.68 -0.54
CA ALA A 29 13.76 -23.70 -1.08
C ALA A 29 14.03 -23.70 -2.59
N GLN A 30 13.81 -24.82 -3.22
CA GLN A 30 13.70 -24.84 -4.67
C GLN A 30 12.58 -23.84 -4.94
N ASP A 31 12.93 -22.74 -5.58
CA ASP A 31 11.97 -21.86 -6.19
C ASP A 31 11.24 -22.71 -7.25
N VAL A 32 10.28 -23.48 -6.79
CA VAL A 32 9.30 -24.09 -7.68
C VAL A 32 8.58 -22.90 -8.28
N PRO A 33 8.63 -22.70 -9.58
CA PRO A 33 7.91 -21.60 -10.20
C PRO A 33 6.43 -21.78 -9.83
N VAL A 34 5.96 -20.96 -8.89
CA VAL A 34 4.55 -20.98 -8.50
C VAL A 34 3.83 -20.26 -9.63
N GLU A 35 3.04 -21.00 -10.40
CA GLU A 35 2.20 -20.38 -11.42
C GLU A 35 1.27 -19.37 -10.74
N PRO A 36 1.14 -18.16 -11.30
CA PRO A 36 0.33 -17.13 -10.69
C PRO A 36 -1.14 -17.53 -10.67
N GLU A 37 -1.72 -17.65 -9.48
CA GLU A 37 -3.12 -17.99 -9.29
C GLU A 37 -3.94 -16.75 -8.87
N MET A 38 -5.14 -16.65 -9.40
CA MET A 38 -6.08 -15.58 -9.12
C MET A 38 -7.30 -16.13 -8.36
N PHE A 39 -7.46 -15.71 -7.11
CA PHE A 39 -8.57 -16.14 -6.26
C PHE A 39 -9.71 -15.12 -6.26
N LYS A 40 -10.93 -15.58 -6.52
CA LYS A 40 -12.14 -14.72 -6.47
C LYS A 40 -12.37 -14.11 -5.10
N GLY A 41 -11.94 -14.79 -4.03
CA GLY A 41 -12.02 -14.30 -2.66
C GLY A 41 -11.15 -13.06 -2.43
N ASP A 42 -9.91 -13.09 -2.92
CA ASP A 42 -8.97 -11.97 -2.79
C ASP A 42 -9.42 -10.77 -3.62
N ILE A 43 -9.97 -11.02 -4.81
CA ILE A 43 -10.59 -9.99 -5.65
C ILE A 43 -11.74 -9.31 -4.90
N ALA A 44 -12.68 -10.10 -4.37
CA ALA A 44 -13.83 -9.57 -3.63
C ALA A 44 -13.39 -8.80 -2.38
N TRP A 45 -12.36 -9.29 -1.67
CA TRP A 45 -11.80 -8.60 -0.53
C TRP A 45 -11.17 -7.27 -0.90
N MET A 46 -10.36 -7.22 -1.97
CA MET A 46 -9.73 -5.98 -2.42
C MET A 46 -10.75 -4.94 -2.90
N MET A 47 -11.82 -5.36 -3.56
CA MET A 47 -12.93 -4.46 -3.92
C MET A 47 -13.61 -3.90 -2.67
N THR A 48 -13.88 -4.73 -1.67
CA THR A 48 -14.46 -4.30 -0.40
C THR A 48 -13.52 -3.35 0.34
N ALA A 49 -12.22 -3.66 0.38
CA ALA A 49 -11.21 -2.81 0.99
C ALA A 49 -11.12 -1.43 0.31
N THR A 50 -11.19 -1.39 -1.02
CA THR A 50 -11.22 -0.13 -1.80
C THR A 50 -12.41 0.75 -1.39
N LEU A 51 -13.58 0.14 -1.23
CA LEU A 51 -14.80 0.81 -0.79
C LEU A 51 -14.64 1.36 0.62
N LEU A 52 -14.12 0.55 1.56
CA LEU A 52 -13.89 0.95 2.95
C LEU A 52 -12.89 2.11 3.05
N VAL A 53 -11.80 2.10 2.27
CA VAL A 53 -10.84 3.22 2.25
C VAL A 53 -11.48 4.50 1.69
N THR A 54 -12.32 4.38 0.67
CA THR A 54 -13.09 5.53 0.16
C THR A 54 -14.02 6.10 1.25
N PHE A 55 -14.71 5.25 2.01
CA PHE A 55 -15.53 5.68 3.15
C PHE A 55 -14.70 6.28 4.28
N MET A 56 -13.47 5.79 4.50
CA MET A 56 -12.57 6.37 5.47
C MET A 56 -12.18 7.82 5.09
N ALA A 57 -11.98 8.09 3.80
CA ALA A 57 -11.57 9.41 3.31
C ALA A 57 -12.75 10.39 3.22
N VAL A 58 -13.77 10.06 2.41
CA VAL A 58 -14.82 11.03 2.03
C VAL A 58 -15.76 11.34 3.19
N PRO A 59 -16.50 10.41 3.81
CA PRO A 59 -17.27 10.75 4.99
C PRO A 59 -16.45 10.78 6.29
N GLY A 60 -15.53 9.82 6.50
CA GLY A 60 -14.83 9.69 7.76
C GLY A 60 -13.92 10.89 8.06
N LEU A 61 -12.91 11.10 7.22
CA LEU A 61 -11.94 12.17 7.42
C LEU A 61 -12.56 13.56 7.25
N ALA A 62 -13.45 13.72 6.27
CA ALA A 62 -14.13 14.99 6.05
C ALA A 62 -14.95 15.43 7.26
N LEU A 63 -15.74 14.52 7.85
CA LEU A 63 -16.52 14.81 9.06
C LEU A 63 -15.63 14.99 10.29
N PHE A 64 -14.55 14.22 10.41
CA PHE A 64 -13.58 14.39 11.48
C PHE A 64 -12.98 15.79 11.48
N TYR A 65 -12.45 16.25 10.36
CA TYR A 65 -11.92 17.60 10.24
C TYR A 65 -13.00 18.68 10.35
N GLY A 66 -14.19 18.42 9.77
CA GLY A 66 -15.34 19.31 9.91
C GLY A 66 -15.75 19.54 11.36
N GLY A 67 -15.61 18.51 12.20
CA GLY A 67 -15.88 18.60 13.65
C GLY A 67 -14.81 19.35 14.45
N LEU A 68 -13.58 19.45 13.94
CA LEU A 68 -12.48 20.15 14.59
C LEU A 68 -12.44 21.66 14.30
N VAL A 69 -13.09 22.10 13.23
CA VAL A 69 -13.13 23.51 12.84
C VAL A 69 -14.36 24.21 13.41
N ARG A 70 -14.36 25.56 13.37
CA ARG A 70 -15.53 26.34 13.78
C ARG A 70 -16.73 25.99 12.94
N THR A 71 -17.93 25.96 13.54
CA THR A 71 -19.18 25.59 12.87
C THR A 71 -19.40 26.29 11.52
N LYS A 72 -19.07 27.56 11.42
CA LYS A 72 -19.18 28.34 10.16
C LYS A 72 -18.24 27.86 9.05
N ASN A 73 -17.17 27.18 9.37
CA ASN A 73 -16.17 26.70 8.44
C ASN A 73 -16.31 25.19 8.11
N MET A 74 -17.24 24.49 8.76
CA MET A 74 -17.44 23.06 8.61
C MET A 74 -17.68 22.67 7.15
N LEU A 75 -18.60 23.34 6.46
CA LEU A 75 -18.93 23.02 5.07
C LEU A 75 -17.72 23.25 4.14
N SER A 76 -16.97 24.32 4.38
CA SER A 76 -15.74 24.60 3.62
C SER A 76 -14.72 23.49 3.78
N MET A 77 -14.57 22.96 4.99
CA MET A 77 -13.64 21.88 5.28
C MET A 77 -14.05 20.56 4.61
N LEU A 78 -15.34 20.21 4.68
CA LEU A 78 -15.86 19.04 3.97
C LEU A 78 -15.60 19.13 2.46
N MET A 79 -15.85 20.29 1.88
CA MET A 79 -15.60 20.53 0.45
C MET A 79 -14.12 20.45 0.10
N GLN A 80 -13.22 20.97 0.93
CA GLN A 80 -11.77 20.89 0.69
C GLN A 80 -11.30 19.43 0.66
N VAL A 81 -11.65 18.63 1.66
CA VAL A 81 -11.26 17.22 1.74
C VAL A 81 -11.80 16.44 0.55
N THR A 82 -13.08 16.59 0.24
CA THR A 82 -13.72 15.85 -0.87
C THR A 82 -13.14 16.25 -2.22
N THR A 83 -12.90 17.55 -2.43
CA THR A 83 -12.36 18.05 -3.71
C THR A 83 -10.91 17.61 -3.90
N VAL A 84 -10.08 17.70 -2.86
CA VAL A 84 -8.68 17.23 -2.92
C VAL A 84 -8.64 15.72 -3.18
N PHE A 85 -9.43 14.93 -2.47
CA PHE A 85 -9.52 13.50 -2.71
C PHE A 85 -9.88 13.19 -4.18
N SER A 86 -10.94 13.82 -4.70
CA SER A 86 -11.39 13.61 -6.06
C SER A 86 -10.36 14.06 -7.11
N LEU A 87 -9.70 15.19 -6.88
CA LEU A 87 -8.65 15.70 -7.76
C LEU A 87 -7.48 14.72 -7.85
N ILE A 88 -7.02 14.21 -6.71
CA ILE A 88 -5.89 13.28 -6.67
C ILE A 88 -6.24 11.94 -7.33
N VAL A 89 -7.45 11.44 -7.17
CA VAL A 89 -7.90 10.22 -7.88
C VAL A 89 -7.85 10.42 -9.40
N VAL A 90 -8.23 11.59 -9.89
CA VAL A 90 -8.11 11.92 -11.32
C VAL A 90 -6.64 12.02 -11.75
N LEU A 91 -5.81 12.73 -10.99
CA LEU A 91 -4.38 12.85 -11.27
C LEU A 91 -3.65 11.50 -11.19
N TRP A 92 -4.11 10.61 -10.32
CA TRP A 92 -3.62 9.24 -10.24
C TRP A 92 -3.83 8.49 -11.55
N ALA A 93 -5.02 8.58 -12.12
CA ALA A 93 -5.33 7.96 -13.41
C ALA A 93 -4.56 8.59 -14.58
N ILE A 94 -4.25 9.88 -14.53
CA ILE A 94 -3.52 10.59 -15.60
C ILE A 94 -2.04 10.21 -15.59
N TYR A 95 -1.36 10.37 -14.47
CA TYR A 95 0.09 10.16 -14.38
C TYR A 95 0.56 9.49 -13.08
N GLY A 96 -0.19 9.59 -12.01
CA GLY A 96 0.25 9.13 -10.68
C GLY A 96 0.58 7.64 -10.66
N TYR A 97 -0.28 6.83 -11.25
CA TYR A 97 -0.07 5.39 -11.38
C TYR A 97 1.24 5.06 -12.13
N SER A 98 1.45 5.72 -13.26
CA SER A 98 2.66 5.52 -14.06
C SER A 98 3.93 5.86 -13.28
N LEU A 99 3.95 7.01 -12.60
CA LEU A 99 5.12 7.43 -11.83
C LEU A 99 5.40 6.58 -10.59
N ALA A 100 4.37 5.94 -10.03
CA ALA A 100 4.49 5.19 -8.79
C ALA A 100 4.84 3.70 -9.00
N LEU A 101 4.29 3.07 -10.04
CA LEU A 101 4.29 1.60 -10.18
C LEU A 101 4.90 1.06 -11.47
N THR A 102 5.40 1.91 -12.38
CA THR A 102 6.10 1.44 -13.57
C THR A 102 7.61 1.44 -13.39
N GLU A 103 8.28 0.63 -14.18
CA GLU A 103 9.74 0.60 -14.22
C GLU A 103 10.30 1.97 -14.64
N GLY A 104 11.33 2.41 -13.97
CA GLY A 104 11.96 3.71 -14.20
C GLY A 104 13.29 3.86 -13.50
N ASN A 105 13.57 5.03 -12.96
CA ASN A 105 14.77 5.29 -12.18
C ASN A 105 14.61 4.79 -10.73
N PRO A 106 15.71 4.65 -9.95
CA PRO A 106 15.62 4.25 -8.53
C PRO A 106 14.77 5.13 -7.63
N ILE A 107 14.34 6.31 -8.10
CA ILE A 107 13.60 7.30 -7.31
C ILE A 107 12.17 7.45 -7.83
N ILE A 108 11.94 7.33 -9.13
CA ILE A 108 10.64 7.61 -9.75
C ILE A 108 10.40 6.66 -10.94
N GLY A 109 9.18 6.21 -11.10
CA GLY A 109 8.76 5.37 -12.22
C GLY A 109 8.74 6.12 -13.56
N GLY A 110 8.52 5.37 -14.63
CA GLY A 110 8.45 5.89 -15.99
C GLY A 110 7.08 6.50 -16.33
N LEU A 111 6.94 6.90 -17.58
CA LEU A 111 5.69 7.44 -18.12
C LEU A 111 5.00 6.47 -19.11
N SER A 112 5.35 5.20 -19.05
CA SER A 112 4.87 4.18 -19.99
C SER A 112 3.37 3.89 -19.88
N GLN A 113 2.77 4.14 -18.73
CA GLN A 113 1.35 3.90 -18.46
C GLN A 113 0.57 5.17 -18.18
N LEU A 114 0.94 6.28 -18.84
CA LEU A 114 0.15 7.51 -18.78
C LEU A 114 -1.29 7.25 -19.23
N PHE A 115 -2.24 7.87 -18.53
CA PHE A 115 -3.68 7.67 -18.76
C PHE A 115 -4.11 6.20 -18.66
N LEU A 116 -3.40 5.40 -17.86
CA LEU A 116 -3.59 3.95 -17.72
C LEU A 116 -3.43 3.20 -19.07
N ALA A 117 -2.60 3.74 -19.98
CA ALA A 117 -2.32 3.10 -21.25
C ALA A 117 -1.64 1.75 -21.04
N GLY A 118 -2.09 0.73 -21.77
CA GLY A 118 -1.57 -0.63 -21.66
C GLY A 118 -2.23 -1.47 -20.56
N THR A 119 -3.04 -0.91 -19.69
CA THR A 119 -3.84 -1.67 -18.72
C THR A 119 -4.95 -2.42 -19.46
N SER A 120 -4.93 -3.73 -19.42
CA SER A 120 -5.98 -4.59 -19.99
C SER A 120 -6.80 -5.23 -18.88
N ALA A 121 -7.98 -5.73 -19.24
CA ALA A 121 -8.83 -6.49 -18.29
C ALA A 121 -8.17 -7.80 -17.83
N GLU A 122 -7.21 -8.29 -18.60
CA GLU A 122 -6.47 -9.52 -18.34
C GLU A 122 -5.12 -9.28 -17.67
N ALA A 123 -4.69 -8.01 -17.57
CA ALA A 123 -3.44 -7.64 -16.91
C ALA A 123 -3.53 -7.95 -15.42
N THR A 124 -2.49 -8.61 -14.92
CA THR A 124 -2.39 -9.01 -13.51
C THR A 124 -1.24 -8.28 -12.84
N ALA A 125 -1.46 -7.90 -11.61
CA ALA A 125 -0.45 -7.34 -10.74
C ALA A 125 -0.12 -8.32 -9.61
N GLY A 126 1.16 -8.47 -9.30
CA GLY A 126 1.62 -9.27 -8.17
C GLY A 126 1.15 -8.70 -6.84
N THR A 127 0.92 -9.59 -5.89
CA THR A 127 0.63 -9.23 -4.49
C THR A 127 1.87 -9.41 -3.64
N PHE A 128 1.78 -9.12 -2.33
CA PHE A 128 2.84 -9.42 -1.37
C PHE A 128 2.97 -10.92 -1.04
N THR A 129 2.08 -11.76 -1.57
CA THR A 129 2.10 -13.20 -1.40
C THR A 129 2.59 -13.84 -2.68
N ASP A 130 3.63 -14.68 -2.58
CA ASP A 130 4.20 -15.36 -3.72
C ASP A 130 3.14 -16.25 -4.41
N GLY A 131 3.06 -16.14 -5.73
CA GLY A 131 2.13 -16.91 -6.56
C GLY A 131 0.69 -16.41 -6.56
N ILE A 132 0.33 -15.36 -5.84
CA ILE A 132 -1.01 -14.77 -5.87
C ILE A 132 -0.99 -13.47 -6.64
N VAL A 133 -1.88 -13.37 -7.62
CA VAL A 133 -2.04 -12.18 -8.46
C VAL A 133 -3.47 -11.64 -8.39
N LEU A 134 -3.60 -10.35 -8.63
CA LEU A 134 -4.86 -9.63 -8.72
C LEU A 134 -4.99 -8.95 -10.08
N PRO A 135 -6.22 -8.69 -10.56
CA PRO A 135 -6.41 -7.81 -11.71
C PRO A 135 -5.78 -6.45 -11.46
N GLU A 136 -4.94 -5.98 -12.37
CA GLU A 136 -4.25 -4.71 -12.27
C GLU A 136 -5.20 -3.53 -12.05
N THR A 137 -6.36 -3.56 -12.68
CA THR A 137 -7.41 -2.54 -12.53
C THR A 137 -7.89 -2.38 -11.09
N ILE A 138 -8.00 -3.47 -10.33
CA ILE A 138 -8.41 -3.45 -8.93
C ILE A 138 -7.30 -2.86 -8.06
N LEU A 139 -6.05 -3.22 -8.34
CA LEU A 139 -4.89 -2.63 -7.66
C LEU A 139 -4.81 -1.13 -7.90
N ILE A 140 -4.99 -0.68 -9.15
CA ILE A 140 -5.01 0.75 -9.53
C ILE A 140 -6.09 1.49 -8.74
N ALA A 141 -7.31 0.96 -8.70
CA ALA A 141 -8.42 1.54 -7.96
C ALA A 141 -8.13 1.63 -6.45
N PHE A 142 -7.60 0.56 -5.87
CA PHE A 142 -7.24 0.53 -4.45
C PHE A 142 -6.17 1.56 -4.12
N GLN A 143 -5.08 1.60 -4.88
CA GLN A 143 -3.97 2.53 -4.65
C GLN A 143 -4.38 3.99 -4.88
N SER A 144 -5.31 4.26 -5.81
CA SER A 144 -5.84 5.61 -6.03
C SER A 144 -6.53 6.18 -4.79
N THR A 145 -7.24 5.33 -4.03
CA THR A 145 -7.90 5.75 -2.79
C THR A 145 -6.90 6.14 -1.71
N PHE A 146 -5.76 5.47 -1.62
CA PHE A 146 -4.69 5.82 -0.69
C PHE A 146 -3.96 7.09 -1.10
N ALA A 147 -3.72 7.30 -2.40
CA ALA A 147 -3.15 8.54 -2.89
C ALA A 147 -4.06 9.73 -2.54
N GLY A 148 -5.37 9.59 -2.80
CA GLY A 148 -6.38 10.60 -2.45
C GLY A 148 -6.47 10.85 -0.95
N LEU A 149 -6.48 9.78 -0.15
CA LEU A 149 -6.50 9.87 1.31
C LEU A 149 -5.27 10.61 1.86
N THR A 150 -4.08 10.28 1.37
CA THR A 150 -2.83 10.88 1.84
C THR A 150 -2.83 12.40 1.64
N CYS A 151 -3.25 12.87 0.46
CA CYS A 151 -3.38 14.30 0.20
C CYS A 151 -4.49 14.94 1.04
N ALA A 152 -5.62 14.25 1.23
CA ALA A 152 -6.71 14.72 2.09
C ALA A 152 -6.29 14.87 3.56
N LEU A 153 -5.38 14.02 4.06
CA LEU A 153 -4.81 14.14 5.40
C LEU A 153 -4.02 15.46 5.58
N ILE A 154 -3.30 15.89 4.55
CA ILE A 154 -2.52 17.14 4.59
C ILE A 154 -3.43 18.35 4.74
N VAL A 155 -4.64 18.32 4.16
CA VAL A 155 -5.63 19.40 4.24
C VAL A 155 -5.94 19.80 5.68
N GLY A 156 -5.95 18.85 6.61
CA GLY A 156 -6.16 19.11 8.04
C GLY A 156 -5.15 20.08 8.64
N SER A 157 -3.91 20.06 8.20
CA SER A 157 -2.86 20.97 8.69
C SER A 157 -3.07 22.43 8.25
N MET A 158 -3.78 22.63 7.14
CA MET A 158 -4.09 23.93 6.53
C MET A 158 -5.48 24.44 6.90
N ALA A 159 -6.22 23.69 7.72
CA ALA A 159 -7.57 24.04 8.14
C ALA A 159 -7.62 25.44 8.78
N GLU A 160 -8.57 26.26 8.35
CA GLU A 160 -8.78 27.66 8.76
C GLU A 160 -7.60 28.63 8.46
N ARG A 161 -6.51 28.16 7.86
CA ARG A 161 -5.29 28.95 7.61
C ARG A 161 -5.09 29.26 6.12
N ALA A 162 -5.55 28.38 5.23
CA ALA A 162 -5.39 28.56 3.79
C ALA A 162 -6.74 28.81 3.10
N LYS A 163 -6.70 29.59 2.02
CA LYS A 163 -7.85 29.74 1.14
C LYS A 163 -8.02 28.48 0.30
N PHE A 164 -9.27 28.16 -0.11
CA PHE A 164 -9.59 26.96 -0.89
C PHE A 164 -8.70 26.82 -2.14
N ALA A 165 -8.49 27.90 -2.91
CA ALA A 165 -7.62 27.85 -4.07
C ALA A 165 -6.16 27.52 -3.74
N GLY A 166 -5.65 27.96 -2.59
CA GLY A 166 -4.29 27.64 -2.16
C GLY A 166 -4.12 26.20 -1.63
N VAL A 167 -5.22 25.54 -1.32
CA VAL A 167 -5.20 24.10 -0.94
C VAL A 167 -5.14 23.20 -2.16
N LEU A 168 -5.62 23.69 -3.33
CA LEU A 168 -5.65 22.92 -4.58
C LEU A 168 -4.37 23.04 -5.43
N ILE A 169 -3.49 23.98 -5.11
CA ILE A 169 -2.18 24.16 -5.77
C ILE A 169 -1.09 23.39 -5.04
#